data_27a1ba2a0a929d8dcdee7cdad5771a77
#
_entry.id   27a1ba2a0a929d8dcdee7cdad5771a77
#
_cell.length_a   1.000
_cell.length_b   1.000
_cell.length_c   1.000
_cell.angle_alpha   90.00
_cell.angle_beta   90.00
_cell.angle_gamma   90.00
#
_symmetry.space_group_name_H-M   'P 1'
#
loop_
_entity.id
_entity.type
_entity.pdbx_description
1 polymer ?
#
loop_
_entity_poly.entity_id
_entity_poly.type
_entity_poly.pdbx_seq_one_letter_code
_entity_poly.pdbx_strand_id
1 'polypeptide(L)'
;MSRQNSTTFRIKNRLVFVSLFFAVVSYAQDSLFIDFDTALNTVIKNNIDIQEAKSNWMVQSEAANGAYGEFEPHLTARAFKERGDAPSALFTETKEEYKIGIQGKAPTGTEYNVGFNQAGYTHSDYTSELYVGGELRQHLLKDGPLFNTTFINQRLANLQKEQVFQKYRETLSEILENFCDTYWNYYFAQQTLRFAEKSSSVASEIVEDARKRLKLGMLSMLDYQKAVAEYSDREGARLDALDKLRSARLSLLLILSSQELIRDLRPISIAPNTTLDSIAILDSLTYIDSISVLHPAYLMQNIEVEIRNTNLDKSKNKFLPTIDIIGNYGIRGRDKDAETALRKFRSSSKRQSVFAYGVEIDIPLFANLEERHQIAADKASVRSARSRLTLLQGKLYEEYRILQQRAWELRNQWKLSESAVAYHESELKEEFKKMELGKSNYHIIFEMEDDLRQAQQRHLECMKQLRIIDVRLIRATGKLLLQNGLESWKDGKITLRKDLLSD
;
A
#
# COMPACT_ATOMS: atom_id res chain seq x y z
N MET A 1 -41.47 -50.92 -81.27
CA MET A 1 -42.20 -51.24 -80.02
C MET A 1 -41.82 -50.23 -79.00
N SER A 2 -42.72 -49.43 -78.81
CA SER A 2 -43.66 -49.00 -77.73
C SER A 2 -42.96 -48.08 -76.71
N ARG A 3 -43.54 -46.99 -76.69
CA ARG A 3 -44.37 -46.06 -75.89
C ARG A 3 -43.58 -44.98 -75.26
N GLN A 4 -43.64 -43.80 -75.82
CA GLN A 4 -44.38 -42.63 -75.34
C GLN A 4 -44.78 -42.67 -73.84
N ASN A 5 -44.21 -41.70 -73.07
CA ASN A 5 -45.04 -40.98 -72.16
C ASN A 5 -44.52 -39.57 -71.93
N SER A 6 -45.28 -38.65 -72.43
CA SER A 6 -45.17 -37.18 -72.18
C SER A 6 -45.66 -36.92 -70.76
N THR A 7 -44.82 -36.22 -69.98
CA THR A 7 -45.32 -35.58 -68.75
C THR A 7 -44.97 -34.09 -68.80
N THR A 8 -45.98 -33.35 -69.07
CA THR A 8 -46.10 -31.92 -69.00
C THR A 8 -45.61 -31.41 -67.64
N PHE A 9 -44.55 -30.67 -67.60
CA PHE A 9 -44.06 -29.98 -66.37
C PHE A 9 -44.80 -28.67 -66.24
N ARG A 10 -45.87 -28.67 -65.42
CA ARG A 10 -46.59 -27.49 -64.97
C ARG A 10 -45.64 -26.72 -64.03
N ILE A 11 -45.04 -25.61 -64.47
CA ILE A 11 -44.37 -24.63 -63.64
C ILE A 11 -45.45 -23.90 -62.86
N LYS A 12 -45.66 -24.33 -61.60
CA LYS A 12 -46.34 -23.53 -60.58
C LYS A 12 -45.34 -22.52 -60.05
N ASN A 13 -45.49 -21.24 -60.45
CA ASN A 13 -44.93 -20.11 -59.77
C ASN A 13 -45.39 -20.13 -58.32
N ARG A 14 -44.59 -20.69 -57.44
CA ARG A 14 -44.61 -20.36 -56.03
C ARG A 14 -43.56 -19.24 -55.82
N LEU A 15 -44.05 -18.00 -55.72
CA LEU A 15 -43.37 -16.89 -55.06
C LEU A 15 -43.10 -17.35 -53.62
N VAL A 16 -41.89 -17.85 -53.40
CA VAL A 16 -41.34 -18.00 -52.06
C VAL A 16 -40.97 -16.59 -51.64
N PHE A 17 -41.87 -15.94 -50.92
CA PHE A 17 -41.51 -14.81 -50.06
C PHE A 17 -40.52 -15.39 -49.05
N VAL A 18 -39.21 -15.23 -49.34
CA VAL A 18 -38.17 -15.32 -48.32
C VAL A 18 -38.37 -14.05 -47.48
N SER A 19 -39.25 -14.13 -46.50
CA SER A 19 -39.25 -13.24 -45.35
C SER A 19 -37.92 -13.47 -44.65
N LEU A 20 -36.90 -12.71 -45.03
CA LEU A 20 -35.76 -12.47 -44.19
C LEU A 20 -36.30 -11.80 -42.91
N PHE A 21 -36.69 -12.66 -41.98
CA PHE A 21 -36.77 -12.29 -40.58
C PHE A 21 -35.33 -11.92 -40.20
N PHE A 22 -34.98 -10.66 -40.38
CA PHE A 22 -33.92 -10.05 -39.57
C PHE A 22 -34.41 -10.20 -38.14
N ALA A 23 -34.07 -11.31 -37.52
CA ALA A 23 -33.97 -11.39 -36.10
C ALA A 23 -32.94 -10.34 -35.75
N VAL A 24 -33.37 -9.14 -35.46
CA VAL A 24 -32.66 -8.22 -34.63
C VAL A 24 -32.55 -8.96 -33.29
N VAL A 25 -31.49 -9.77 -33.20
CA VAL A 25 -31.00 -10.20 -31.90
C VAL A 25 -30.61 -8.89 -31.24
N SER A 26 -31.56 -8.31 -30.50
CA SER A 26 -31.23 -7.39 -29.43
C SER A 26 -30.25 -8.18 -28.56
N TYR A 27 -28.97 -8.03 -28.82
CA TYR A 27 -28.00 -8.26 -27.80
C TYR A 27 -28.36 -7.26 -26.68
N ALA A 28 -29.23 -7.68 -25.80
CA ALA A 28 -29.18 -7.23 -24.44
C ALA A 28 -27.74 -7.61 -24.02
N GLN A 29 -26.79 -6.72 -24.23
CA GLN A 29 -25.48 -6.87 -23.69
C GLN A 29 -25.72 -6.93 -22.19
N ASP A 30 -25.67 -8.16 -21.64
CA ASP A 30 -25.70 -8.35 -20.19
C ASP A 30 -24.61 -7.46 -19.64
N SER A 31 -25.01 -6.33 -19.05
CA SER A 31 -24.05 -5.42 -18.42
C SER A 31 -23.46 -6.14 -17.22
N LEU A 32 -22.14 -6.14 -17.12
CA LEU A 32 -21.47 -6.63 -15.94
C LEU A 32 -21.76 -5.66 -14.79
N PHE A 33 -22.62 -6.08 -13.87
CA PHE A 33 -22.90 -5.28 -12.67
C PHE A 33 -21.77 -5.45 -11.66
N ILE A 34 -21.10 -4.34 -11.31
CA ILE A 34 -20.03 -4.31 -10.31
C ILE A 34 -20.46 -3.37 -9.20
N ASP A 35 -20.80 -3.95 -8.05
CA ASP A 35 -21.03 -3.20 -6.82
C ASP A 35 -19.72 -2.63 -6.26
N PHE A 36 -19.82 -1.52 -5.53
CA PHE A 36 -18.66 -0.84 -4.94
C PHE A 36 -17.81 -1.78 -4.05
N ASP A 37 -18.45 -2.55 -3.17
CA ASP A 37 -17.76 -3.46 -2.26
C ASP A 37 -17.06 -4.61 -3.00
N THR A 38 -17.68 -5.13 -4.05
CA THR A 38 -17.09 -6.16 -4.91
C THR A 38 -15.89 -5.62 -5.68
N ALA A 39 -15.99 -4.41 -6.22
CA ALA A 39 -14.89 -3.73 -6.90
C ALA A 39 -13.74 -3.44 -5.93
N LEU A 40 -14.04 -2.94 -4.74
CA LEU A 40 -13.06 -2.67 -3.69
C LEU A 40 -12.29 -3.94 -3.30
N ASN A 41 -13.00 -5.05 -3.04
CA ASN A 41 -12.35 -6.33 -2.71
C ASN A 41 -11.48 -6.85 -3.86
N THR A 42 -11.88 -6.60 -5.11
CA THR A 42 -11.09 -6.97 -6.29
C THR A 42 -9.79 -6.16 -6.37
N VAL A 43 -9.86 -4.84 -6.14
CA VAL A 43 -8.66 -3.98 -6.07
C VAL A 43 -7.71 -4.47 -4.98
N ILE A 44 -8.20 -4.66 -3.78
CA ILE A 44 -7.38 -5.10 -2.63
C ILE A 44 -6.67 -6.42 -2.93
N LYS A 45 -7.36 -7.36 -3.59
CA LYS A 45 -6.80 -8.68 -3.89
C LYS A 45 -5.80 -8.66 -5.04
N ASN A 46 -6.04 -7.87 -6.08
CA ASN A 46 -5.31 -7.98 -7.34
C ASN A 46 -4.28 -6.86 -7.56
N ASN A 47 -4.39 -5.74 -6.84
CA ASN A 47 -3.51 -4.59 -7.09
C ASN A 47 -2.07 -4.91 -6.70
N ILE A 48 -1.14 -4.70 -7.65
CA ILE A 48 0.27 -5.06 -7.52
C ILE A 48 0.97 -4.22 -6.45
N ASP A 49 0.65 -2.93 -6.34
CA ASP A 49 1.28 -2.05 -5.36
C ASP A 49 0.90 -2.44 -3.92
N ILE A 50 -0.34 -2.92 -3.72
CA ILE A 50 -0.78 -3.47 -2.43
C ILE A 50 -0.01 -4.76 -2.10
N GLN A 51 0.14 -5.65 -3.09
CA GLN A 51 0.87 -6.91 -2.90
C GLN A 51 2.36 -6.65 -2.63
N GLU A 52 2.97 -5.68 -3.32
CA GLU A 52 4.34 -5.26 -3.07
C GLU A 52 4.50 -4.67 -1.66
N ALA A 53 3.64 -3.75 -1.25
CA ALA A 53 3.69 -3.14 0.06
C ALA A 53 3.49 -4.19 1.18
N LYS A 54 2.59 -5.17 0.98
CA LYS A 54 2.40 -6.32 1.88
C LYS A 54 3.67 -7.16 1.96
N SER A 55 4.26 -7.52 0.82
CA SER A 55 5.49 -8.32 0.76
C SER A 55 6.65 -7.62 1.48
N ASN A 56 6.80 -6.31 1.29
CA ASN A 56 7.81 -5.50 1.97
C ASN A 56 7.60 -5.50 3.50
N TRP A 57 6.35 -5.43 3.96
CA TRP A 57 6.06 -5.57 5.39
C TRP A 57 6.39 -6.97 5.92
N MET A 58 6.08 -8.03 5.17
CA MET A 58 6.43 -9.41 5.54
C MET A 58 7.94 -9.59 5.65
N VAL A 59 8.72 -9.12 4.66
CA VAL A 59 10.19 -9.15 4.70
C VAL A 59 10.71 -8.47 5.96
N GLN A 60 10.20 -7.29 6.28
CA GLN A 60 10.66 -6.57 7.49
C GLN A 60 10.19 -7.25 8.78
N SER A 61 9.02 -7.92 8.75
CA SER A 61 8.53 -8.72 9.89
C SER A 61 9.46 -9.89 10.18
N GLU A 62 9.88 -10.63 9.13
CA GLU A 62 10.83 -11.73 9.29
C GLU A 62 12.22 -11.25 9.67
N ALA A 63 12.68 -10.12 9.16
CA ALA A 63 13.94 -9.50 9.60
C ALA A 63 13.89 -9.12 11.09
N ALA A 64 12.76 -8.62 11.59
CA ALA A 64 12.59 -8.33 13.02
C ALA A 64 12.57 -9.59 13.89
N ASN A 65 11.95 -10.68 13.40
CA ASN A 65 11.99 -11.99 14.06
C ASN A 65 13.42 -12.53 14.05
N GLY A 66 14.14 -12.43 12.93
CA GLY A 66 15.53 -12.85 12.80
C GLY A 66 16.50 -12.11 13.72
N ALA A 67 16.18 -10.89 14.16
CA ALA A 67 17.00 -10.15 15.11
C ALA A 67 17.11 -10.82 16.49
N TYR A 68 16.23 -11.76 16.81
CA TYR A 68 16.32 -12.59 18.01
C TYR A 68 17.36 -13.71 17.89
N GLY A 69 17.80 -14.05 16.68
CA GLY A 69 18.81 -15.08 16.42
C GLY A 69 20.18 -14.77 17.03
N GLU A 70 20.45 -13.50 17.41
CA GLU A 70 21.68 -13.14 18.13
C GLU A 70 21.81 -13.82 19.50
N PHE A 71 20.70 -14.33 20.05
CA PHE A 71 20.68 -15.10 21.30
C PHE A 71 20.72 -16.62 21.08
N GLU A 72 20.72 -17.11 19.84
CA GLU A 72 20.77 -18.52 19.57
C GLU A 72 22.15 -19.08 19.95
N PRO A 73 22.22 -20.24 20.66
CA PRO A 73 23.47 -20.89 20.90
C PRO A 73 24.06 -21.49 19.62
N HIS A 74 25.34 -21.26 19.40
CA HIS A 74 26.08 -21.80 18.26
C HIS A 74 26.96 -22.96 18.66
N LEU A 75 26.85 -24.07 17.93
CA LEU A 75 27.83 -25.16 18.02
C LEU A 75 29.05 -24.78 17.19
N THR A 76 30.20 -24.67 17.82
CA THR A 76 31.45 -24.38 17.14
C THR A 76 32.36 -25.61 17.19
N ALA A 77 32.94 -25.95 16.04
CA ALA A 77 33.97 -26.99 15.96
C ALA A 77 35.17 -26.41 15.20
N ARG A 78 36.36 -26.59 15.78
CA ARG A 78 37.60 -26.16 15.15
C ARG A 78 38.60 -27.33 15.21
N ALA A 79 39.22 -27.65 14.08
CA ALA A 79 40.34 -28.55 13.96
C ALA A 79 41.49 -27.76 13.29
N PHE A 80 42.59 -27.62 13.97
CA PHE A 80 43.74 -26.87 13.45
C PHE A 80 44.98 -27.71 13.72
N LYS A 81 45.85 -27.81 12.70
CA LYS A 81 47.14 -28.47 12.83
C LYS A 81 48.19 -27.70 12.03
N GLU A 82 49.24 -27.29 12.73
CA GLU A 82 50.41 -26.66 12.14
C GLU A 82 51.49 -27.71 11.91
N ARG A 83 52.14 -27.64 10.74
CA ARG A 83 53.26 -28.51 10.38
C ARG A 83 54.38 -27.62 9.81
N GLY A 84 55.49 -27.50 10.58
CA GLY A 84 56.62 -26.66 10.18
C GLY A 84 57.82 -26.88 11.14
N ASP A 85 59.02 -26.62 10.66
CA ASP A 85 60.26 -26.78 11.43
C ASP A 85 60.62 -25.59 12.30
N ALA A 86 59.91 -24.44 12.14
CA ALA A 86 60.06 -23.26 12.98
C ALA A 86 58.69 -22.79 13.46
N PRO A 87 58.54 -22.28 14.69
CA PRO A 87 57.30 -21.68 15.15
C PRO A 87 56.95 -20.46 14.27
N SER A 88 55.76 -20.43 13.75
CA SER A 88 55.21 -19.25 13.05
C SER A 88 55.10 -18.09 14.01
N ALA A 89 55.43 -16.89 13.58
CA ALA A 89 55.28 -15.67 14.39
C ALA A 89 53.83 -15.41 14.84
N LEU A 90 52.88 -16.09 14.19
CA LEU A 90 51.42 -15.99 14.46
C LEU A 90 50.92 -17.07 15.44
N PHE A 91 51.66 -18.20 15.59
CA PHE A 91 51.21 -19.38 16.37
C PHE A 91 52.39 -19.96 17.20
N THR A 92 52.96 -19.11 18.03
CA THR A 92 54.21 -19.46 18.73
C THR A 92 54.09 -20.61 19.73
N GLU A 93 52.87 -21.04 20.11
CA GLU A 93 52.71 -21.99 21.21
C GLU A 93 51.83 -23.19 20.89
N THR A 94 51.00 -23.18 19.82
CA THR A 94 50.03 -24.25 19.54
C THR A 94 50.34 -24.92 18.21
N LYS A 95 50.67 -26.23 18.25
CA LYS A 95 50.88 -27.06 17.04
C LYS A 95 49.64 -27.79 16.55
N GLU A 96 48.70 -28.10 17.42
CA GLU A 96 47.40 -28.70 17.06
C GLU A 96 46.35 -28.30 18.08
N GLU A 97 45.14 -28.06 17.60
CA GLU A 97 43.97 -27.72 18.40
C GLU A 97 42.73 -28.38 17.82
N TYR A 98 42.00 -29.08 18.68
CA TYR A 98 40.69 -29.63 18.38
C TYR A 98 39.71 -29.07 19.42
N LYS A 99 38.78 -28.21 18.99
CA LYS A 99 37.81 -27.57 19.88
C LYS A 99 36.42 -27.91 19.40
N ILE A 100 35.53 -28.25 20.31
CA ILE A 100 34.10 -28.36 20.09
C ILE A 100 33.39 -27.75 21.28
N GLY A 101 32.43 -26.85 21.02
CA GLY A 101 31.75 -26.16 22.12
C GLY A 101 30.48 -25.48 21.67
N ILE A 102 29.70 -25.10 22.67
CA ILE A 102 28.50 -24.28 22.49
C ILE A 102 28.82 -22.87 23.02
N GLN A 103 28.64 -21.88 22.21
CA GLN A 103 28.80 -20.49 22.61
C GLN A 103 27.53 -19.70 22.28
N GLY A 104 27.24 -18.65 23.06
CA GLY A 104 26.09 -17.80 22.82
C GLY A 104 26.09 -16.59 23.75
N LYS A 105 25.05 -15.79 23.61
CA LYS A 105 24.84 -14.58 24.39
C LYS A 105 23.47 -14.66 25.05
N ALA A 106 23.43 -14.40 26.35
CA ALA A 106 22.17 -14.32 27.08
C ALA A 106 21.55 -12.93 26.97
N PRO A 107 20.24 -12.76 27.16
CA PRO A 107 19.56 -11.48 27.18
C PRO A 107 20.14 -10.46 28.17
N THR A 108 20.80 -10.92 29.23
CA THR A 108 21.49 -10.07 30.20
C THR A 108 22.83 -9.47 29.72
N GLY A 109 23.20 -9.74 28.45
CA GLY A 109 24.53 -9.38 27.92
C GLY A 109 25.65 -10.33 28.37
N THR A 110 25.31 -11.44 29.05
CA THR A 110 26.29 -12.46 29.44
C THR A 110 26.66 -13.28 28.22
N GLU A 111 27.92 -13.31 27.87
CA GLU A 111 28.46 -14.24 26.88
C GLU A 111 28.91 -15.55 27.58
N TYR A 112 28.59 -16.65 26.99
CA TYR A 112 29.00 -17.98 27.52
C TYR A 112 29.59 -18.82 26.40
N ASN A 113 30.59 -19.62 26.81
CA ASN A 113 31.24 -20.62 25.97
C ASN A 113 31.51 -21.89 26.83
N VAL A 114 30.90 -22.98 26.45
CA VAL A 114 31.07 -24.26 27.15
C VAL A 114 31.52 -25.31 26.15
N GLY A 115 32.64 -25.99 26.40
CA GLY A 115 33.13 -26.94 25.43
C GLY A 115 34.29 -27.79 25.87
N PHE A 116 34.71 -28.61 24.92
CA PHE A 116 35.91 -29.46 24.98
C PHE A 116 36.97 -28.84 24.10
N ASN A 117 38.21 -28.79 24.61
CA ASN A 117 39.39 -28.37 23.88
C ASN A 117 40.52 -29.35 24.10
N GLN A 118 41.12 -29.80 23.03
CA GLN A 118 42.41 -30.51 23.05
C GLN A 118 43.42 -29.63 22.33
N ALA A 119 44.49 -29.28 22.98
CA ALA A 119 45.57 -28.49 22.40
C ALA A 119 46.92 -29.14 22.63
N GLY A 120 47.78 -29.13 21.64
CA GLY A 120 49.17 -29.52 21.72
C GLY A 120 50.10 -28.32 21.65
N TYR A 121 50.91 -28.15 22.65
CA TYR A 121 51.84 -27.00 22.81
C TYR A 121 53.29 -27.42 22.59
N THR A 122 54.08 -26.57 22.02
CA THR A 122 55.54 -26.69 21.91
C THR A 122 56.19 -25.60 22.69
N HIS A 123 56.41 -25.88 23.96
CA HIS A 123 57.24 -24.98 24.79
C HIS A 123 58.32 -25.86 25.44
N SER A 124 59.55 -25.81 24.97
CA SER A 124 60.67 -26.65 25.41
C SER A 124 60.49 -28.20 25.25
N ASP A 125 59.32 -28.73 25.59
CA ASP A 125 58.86 -30.10 25.36
C ASP A 125 57.41 -30.09 24.85
N TYR A 126 57.05 -30.98 23.89
CA TYR A 126 55.68 -31.18 23.45
C TYR A 126 54.79 -31.58 24.62
N THR A 127 53.67 -30.85 24.79
CA THR A 127 52.70 -31.11 25.85
C THR A 127 51.30 -31.12 25.26
N SER A 128 50.53 -32.16 25.53
CA SER A 128 49.11 -32.22 25.15
C SER A 128 48.23 -31.91 26.36
N GLU A 129 47.25 -31.08 26.16
CA GLU A 129 46.25 -30.67 27.15
C GLU A 129 44.85 -30.94 26.64
N LEU A 130 44.06 -31.62 27.47
CA LEU A 130 42.61 -31.77 27.28
C LEU A 130 41.91 -30.95 28.35
N TYR A 131 40.96 -30.14 27.91
CA TYR A 131 40.17 -29.27 28.77
C TYR A 131 38.69 -29.41 28.46
N VAL A 132 37.87 -29.54 29.50
CA VAL A 132 36.40 -29.40 29.42
C VAL A 132 36.00 -28.38 30.46
N GLY A 133 35.30 -27.35 29.98
CA GLY A 133 34.92 -26.28 30.88
C GLY A 133 34.00 -25.26 30.22
N GLY A 134 33.68 -24.23 30.97
CA GLY A 134 32.91 -23.11 30.53
C GLY A 134 33.54 -21.77 30.92
N GLU A 135 33.36 -20.80 30.08
CA GLU A 135 33.69 -19.41 30.31
C GLU A 135 32.41 -18.55 30.27
N LEU A 136 32.30 -17.66 31.24
CA LEU A 136 31.25 -16.67 31.31
C LEU A 136 31.89 -15.30 31.32
N ARG A 137 31.42 -14.41 30.46
CA ARG A 137 31.80 -13.00 30.40
C ARG A 137 30.54 -12.15 30.62
N GLN A 138 30.52 -11.35 31.66
CA GLN A 138 29.44 -10.42 31.97
C GLN A 138 29.89 -8.99 31.75
N HIS A 139 29.31 -8.34 30.79
CA HIS A 139 29.45 -6.90 30.56
C HIS A 139 28.70 -6.13 31.64
N LEU A 140 29.32 -5.16 32.28
CA LEU A 140 28.70 -4.37 33.35
C LEU A 140 28.22 -3.01 32.89
N LEU A 141 28.93 -2.32 32.00
CA LEU A 141 28.59 -0.99 31.48
C LEU A 141 28.21 -1.07 30.01
N LYS A 142 29.18 -0.94 29.09
CA LYS A 142 28.95 -1.09 27.66
C LYS A 142 28.45 -2.51 27.41
N ASP A 143 27.33 -2.63 26.70
CA ASP A 143 26.65 -3.90 26.43
C ASP A 143 26.19 -4.68 27.68
N GLY A 144 26.16 -4.05 28.84
CA GLY A 144 25.67 -4.61 30.09
C GLY A 144 24.15 -4.75 30.14
N PRO A 145 23.58 -5.24 31.27
CA PRO A 145 22.14 -5.55 31.39
C PRO A 145 21.22 -4.34 31.10
N LEU A 146 21.67 -3.12 31.39
CA LEU A 146 20.90 -1.89 31.20
C LEU A 146 21.04 -1.28 29.79
N PHE A 147 22.13 -1.60 29.08
CA PHE A 147 22.52 -0.96 27.81
C PHE A 147 22.88 -2.00 26.74
N ASN A 148 22.24 -3.14 26.73
CA ASN A 148 22.57 -4.22 25.82
C ASN A 148 22.28 -3.83 24.35
N THR A 149 23.33 -3.81 23.52
CA THR A 149 23.23 -3.51 22.08
C THR A 149 22.29 -4.44 21.35
N THR A 150 22.19 -5.70 21.76
CA THR A 150 21.28 -6.68 21.15
C THR A 150 19.82 -6.29 21.36
N PHE A 151 19.42 -5.84 22.55
CA PHE A 151 18.08 -5.31 22.79
C PHE A 151 17.81 -4.02 22.03
N ILE A 152 18.83 -3.14 21.90
CA ILE A 152 18.71 -1.94 21.09
C ILE A 152 18.47 -2.30 19.62
N ASN A 153 19.21 -3.27 19.08
CA ASN A 153 19.05 -3.76 17.72
C ASN A 153 17.67 -4.40 17.50
N GLN A 154 17.18 -5.20 18.45
CA GLN A 154 15.82 -5.75 18.40
C GLN A 154 14.75 -4.66 18.42
N ARG A 155 14.92 -3.65 19.30
CA ARG A 155 14.01 -2.51 19.33
C ARG A 155 14.01 -1.77 17.99
N LEU A 156 15.17 -1.53 17.38
CA LEU A 156 15.29 -0.93 16.05
C LEU A 156 14.58 -1.76 15.00
N ALA A 157 14.79 -3.06 14.96
CA ALA A 157 14.15 -3.97 14.03
C ALA A 157 12.61 -3.96 14.19
N ASN A 158 12.10 -3.96 15.43
CA ASN A 158 10.66 -3.86 15.70
C ASN A 158 10.08 -2.49 15.29
N LEU A 159 10.80 -1.39 15.52
CA LEU A 159 10.38 -0.05 15.07
C LEU A 159 10.36 0.03 13.54
N GLN A 160 11.34 -0.54 12.85
CA GLN A 160 11.37 -0.62 11.39
C GLN A 160 10.22 -1.46 10.84
N LYS A 161 9.92 -2.61 11.46
CA LYS A 161 8.73 -3.42 11.14
C LYS A 161 7.45 -2.60 11.26
N GLU A 162 7.29 -1.87 12.35
CA GLU A 162 6.11 -1.03 12.57
C GLU A 162 6.04 0.13 11.57
N GLN A 163 7.18 0.75 11.25
CA GLN A 163 7.26 1.82 10.24
C GLN A 163 6.81 1.32 8.86
N VAL A 164 7.27 0.13 8.44
CA VAL A 164 6.86 -0.49 7.16
C VAL A 164 5.39 -0.92 7.20
N PHE A 165 4.86 -1.34 8.35
CA PHE A 165 3.43 -1.59 8.53
C PHE A 165 2.60 -0.32 8.30
N GLN A 166 3.01 0.81 8.88
CA GLN A 166 2.34 2.08 8.64
C GLN A 166 2.45 2.52 7.16
N LYS A 167 3.59 2.23 6.49
CA LYS A 167 3.74 2.47 5.04
C LYS A 167 2.78 1.61 4.23
N TYR A 168 2.57 0.36 4.60
CA TYR A 168 1.58 -0.53 3.98
C TYR A 168 0.16 0.05 4.12
N ARG A 169 -0.21 0.54 5.31
CA ARG A 169 -1.49 1.22 5.55
C ARG A 169 -1.64 2.48 4.69
N GLU A 170 -0.59 3.27 4.56
CA GLU A 170 -0.60 4.47 3.70
C GLU A 170 -0.82 4.10 2.23
N THR A 171 -0.12 3.09 1.72
CA THR A 171 -0.32 2.58 0.35
C THR A 171 -1.75 2.09 0.13
N LEU A 172 -2.32 1.35 1.09
CA LEU A 172 -3.74 0.95 1.03
C LEU A 172 -4.67 2.17 0.94
N SER A 173 -4.41 3.22 1.74
CA SER A 173 -5.23 4.44 1.75
C SER A 173 -5.11 5.22 0.44
N GLU A 174 -3.91 5.29 -0.16
CA GLU A 174 -3.67 5.94 -1.45
C GLU A 174 -4.38 5.21 -2.60
N ILE A 175 -4.28 3.90 -2.62
CA ILE A 175 -4.93 3.09 -3.66
C ILE A 175 -6.45 3.14 -3.51
N LEU A 176 -6.96 3.13 -2.28
CA LEU A 176 -8.39 3.26 -2.02
C LEU A 176 -8.93 4.64 -2.46
N GLU A 177 -8.22 5.73 -2.18
CA GLU A 177 -8.58 7.05 -2.69
C GLU A 177 -8.60 7.06 -4.23
N ASN A 178 -7.54 6.57 -4.87
CA ASN A 178 -7.45 6.50 -6.33
C ASN A 178 -8.54 5.61 -6.95
N PHE A 179 -8.87 4.51 -6.29
CA PHE A 179 -10.00 3.66 -6.68
C PHE A 179 -11.32 4.43 -6.62
N CYS A 180 -11.59 5.14 -5.52
CA CYS A 180 -12.79 5.95 -5.37
C CYS A 180 -12.88 7.03 -6.46
N ASP A 181 -11.78 7.76 -6.71
CA ASP A 181 -11.71 8.78 -7.76
C ASP A 181 -12.02 8.18 -9.14
N THR A 182 -11.44 7.04 -9.44
CA THR A 182 -11.61 6.35 -10.73
C THR A 182 -13.04 5.79 -10.88
N TYR A 183 -13.59 5.21 -9.82
CA TYR A 183 -14.95 4.68 -9.78
C TYR A 183 -16.00 5.78 -10.02
N TRP A 184 -15.87 6.91 -9.33
CA TRP A 184 -16.75 8.05 -9.50
C TRP A 184 -16.59 8.70 -10.88
N ASN A 185 -15.35 8.83 -11.40
CA ASN A 185 -15.12 9.34 -12.75
C ASN A 185 -15.84 8.47 -13.80
N TYR A 186 -15.80 7.15 -13.68
CA TYR A 186 -16.52 6.26 -14.57
C TYR A 186 -18.04 6.43 -14.46
N TYR A 187 -18.58 6.50 -13.23
CA TYR A 187 -20.01 6.74 -13.01
C TYR A 187 -20.48 8.05 -13.67
N PHE A 188 -19.78 9.15 -13.43
CA PHE A 188 -20.17 10.43 -14.00
C PHE A 188 -19.98 10.50 -15.50
N ALA A 189 -19.01 9.79 -16.07
CA ALA A 189 -18.88 9.65 -17.52
C ALA A 189 -20.09 8.90 -18.12
N GLN A 190 -20.64 7.89 -17.46
CA GLN A 190 -21.89 7.24 -17.86
C GLN A 190 -23.08 8.20 -17.84
N GLN A 191 -23.22 9.01 -16.79
CA GLN A 191 -24.30 10.00 -16.72
C GLN A 191 -24.17 11.08 -17.82
N THR A 192 -22.95 11.54 -18.07
CA THR A 192 -22.66 12.51 -19.15
C THR A 192 -23.05 11.94 -20.52
N LEU A 193 -22.71 10.69 -20.79
CA LEU A 193 -23.11 10.04 -22.05
C LEU A 193 -24.64 9.94 -22.16
N ARG A 194 -25.34 9.54 -21.09
CA ARG A 194 -26.83 9.49 -21.09
C ARG A 194 -27.46 10.83 -21.41
N PHE A 195 -26.94 11.93 -20.87
CA PHE A 195 -27.43 13.26 -21.20
C PHE A 195 -27.13 13.64 -22.65
N ALA A 196 -25.94 13.35 -23.14
CA ALA A 196 -25.56 13.60 -24.52
C ALA A 196 -26.39 12.77 -25.52
N GLU A 197 -26.71 11.52 -25.21
CA GLU A 197 -27.59 10.66 -26.00
C GLU A 197 -29.01 11.24 -26.07
N LYS A 198 -29.54 11.69 -24.92
CA LYS A 198 -30.86 12.32 -24.87
C LYS A 198 -30.91 13.60 -25.69
N SER A 199 -29.89 14.46 -25.56
CA SER A 199 -29.76 15.70 -26.31
C SER A 199 -29.68 15.45 -27.83
N SER A 200 -28.84 14.50 -28.26
CA SER A 200 -28.75 14.12 -29.68
C SER A 200 -30.06 13.56 -30.23
N SER A 201 -30.80 12.74 -29.43
CA SER A 201 -32.12 12.22 -29.81
C SER A 201 -33.14 13.34 -30.03
N VAL A 202 -33.22 14.30 -29.09
CA VAL A 202 -34.12 15.49 -29.23
C VAL A 202 -33.76 16.29 -30.45
N ALA A 203 -32.48 16.55 -30.68
CA ALA A 203 -32.06 17.33 -31.88
C ALA A 203 -32.38 16.58 -33.19
N SER A 204 -32.26 15.26 -33.21
CA SER A 204 -32.68 14.43 -34.36
C SER A 204 -34.18 14.53 -34.63
N GLU A 205 -35.02 14.50 -33.60
CA GLU A 205 -36.48 14.65 -33.73
C GLU A 205 -36.83 16.03 -34.28
N ILE A 206 -36.16 17.12 -33.82
CA ILE A 206 -36.32 18.47 -34.32
C ILE A 206 -35.96 18.57 -35.81
N VAL A 207 -34.85 17.96 -36.25
CA VAL A 207 -34.44 17.93 -37.66
C VAL A 207 -35.50 17.25 -38.53
N GLU A 208 -36.05 16.15 -38.07
CA GLU A 208 -37.15 15.44 -38.80
C GLU A 208 -38.43 16.27 -38.89
N ASP A 209 -38.81 16.98 -37.82
CA ASP A 209 -39.96 17.90 -37.86
C ASP A 209 -39.67 19.10 -38.77
N ALA A 210 -38.50 19.71 -38.66
CA ALA A 210 -38.06 20.81 -39.54
C ALA A 210 -38.08 20.39 -41.03
N ARG A 211 -37.65 19.14 -41.32
CA ARG A 211 -37.70 18.58 -42.68
C ARG A 211 -39.14 18.45 -43.23
N LYS A 212 -40.08 18.01 -42.38
CA LYS A 212 -41.50 17.95 -42.74
C LYS A 212 -42.09 19.32 -43.03
N ARG A 213 -41.79 20.32 -42.16
CA ARG A 213 -42.29 21.71 -42.34
C ARG A 213 -41.66 22.38 -43.56
N LEU A 214 -40.40 22.14 -43.87
CA LEU A 214 -39.75 22.63 -45.08
C LEU A 214 -40.47 22.10 -46.34
N LYS A 215 -40.80 20.81 -46.39
CA LYS A 215 -41.53 20.19 -47.52
C LYS A 215 -42.94 20.80 -47.70
N LEU A 216 -43.55 21.25 -46.63
CA LEU A 216 -44.87 21.91 -46.64
C LEU A 216 -44.74 23.42 -46.92
N GLY A 217 -43.53 23.94 -47.11
CA GLY A 217 -43.31 25.39 -47.33
C GLY A 217 -43.48 26.26 -46.07
N MET A 218 -43.54 25.64 -44.89
CA MET A 218 -43.77 26.27 -43.59
C MET A 218 -42.49 26.67 -42.88
N LEU A 219 -41.32 26.30 -43.42
CA LEU A 219 -39.99 26.59 -42.85
C LEU A 219 -39.03 27.01 -43.96
N SER A 220 -38.11 27.94 -43.67
CA SER A 220 -37.08 28.33 -44.62
C SER A 220 -35.98 27.27 -44.73
N MET A 221 -35.30 27.20 -45.88
CA MET A 221 -34.15 26.35 -46.10
C MET A 221 -33.00 26.67 -45.11
N LEU A 222 -32.84 27.96 -44.77
CA LEU A 222 -31.82 28.40 -43.80
C LEU A 222 -32.08 27.85 -42.39
N ASP A 223 -33.35 27.89 -41.95
CA ASP A 223 -33.71 27.40 -40.61
C ASP A 223 -33.57 25.87 -40.54
N TYR A 224 -33.87 25.14 -41.62
CA TYR A 224 -33.60 23.73 -41.71
C TYR A 224 -32.10 23.42 -41.63
N GLN A 225 -31.27 24.18 -42.36
CA GLN A 225 -29.80 24.00 -42.28
C GLN A 225 -29.25 24.32 -40.90
N LYS A 226 -29.76 25.28 -40.17
CA LYS A 226 -29.43 25.54 -38.78
C LYS A 226 -29.77 24.35 -37.89
N ALA A 227 -30.96 23.78 -38.04
CA ALA A 227 -31.36 22.62 -37.25
C ALA A 227 -30.43 21.40 -37.51
N VAL A 228 -30.00 21.20 -38.76
CA VAL A 228 -29.03 20.15 -39.12
C VAL A 228 -27.66 20.42 -38.51
N ALA A 229 -27.17 21.67 -38.49
CA ALA A 229 -25.92 22.04 -37.87
C ALA A 229 -25.94 21.77 -36.35
N GLU A 230 -27.00 22.19 -35.66
CA GLU A 230 -27.20 21.91 -34.23
C GLU A 230 -27.23 20.42 -33.91
N TYR A 231 -27.93 19.63 -34.74
CA TYR A 231 -27.89 18.17 -34.58
C TYR A 231 -26.46 17.63 -34.72
N SER A 232 -25.69 18.12 -35.69
CA SER A 232 -24.30 17.69 -35.89
C SER A 232 -23.42 18.00 -34.68
N ASP A 233 -23.62 19.17 -34.06
CA ASP A 233 -22.92 19.56 -32.85
C ASP A 233 -23.28 18.69 -31.65
N ARG A 234 -24.58 18.32 -31.48
CA ARG A 234 -25.04 17.41 -30.43
C ARG A 234 -24.51 15.97 -30.63
N GLU A 235 -24.47 15.50 -31.87
CA GLU A 235 -23.90 14.20 -32.19
C GLU A 235 -22.39 14.16 -31.96
N GLY A 236 -21.68 15.25 -32.28
CA GLY A 236 -20.28 15.44 -31.92
C GLY A 236 -20.05 15.34 -30.39
N ALA A 237 -20.85 16.05 -29.61
CA ALA A 237 -20.79 15.99 -28.15
C ALA A 237 -21.11 14.60 -27.59
N ARG A 238 -22.04 13.83 -28.23
CA ARG A 238 -22.32 12.43 -27.86
C ARG A 238 -21.10 11.53 -28.09
N LEU A 239 -20.42 11.69 -29.24
CA LEU A 239 -19.20 10.92 -29.55
C LEU A 239 -18.06 11.26 -28.58
N ASP A 240 -17.88 12.52 -28.21
CA ASP A 240 -16.91 12.93 -27.21
C ASP A 240 -17.22 12.33 -25.81
N ALA A 241 -18.49 12.31 -25.43
CA ALA A 241 -18.91 11.70 -24.17
C ALA A 241 -18.68 10.16 -24.17
N LEU A 242 -18.88 9.51 -25.32
CA LEU A 242 -18.59 8.07 -25.50
C LEU A 242 -17.09 7.80 -25.36
N ASP A 243 -16.25 8.63 -25.93
CA ASP A 243 -14.79 8.49 -25.82
C ASP A 243 -14.29 8.70 -24.37
N LYS A 244 -14.84 9.70 -23.68
CA LYS A 244 -14.59 9.91 -22.25
C LYS A 244 -14.99 8.72 -21.41
N LEU A 245 -16.15 8.09 -21.71
CA LEU A 245 -16.58 6.88 -21.03
C LEU A 245 -15.62 5.71 -21.27
N ARG A 246 -15.14 5.53 -22.51
CA ARG A 246 -14.15 4.49 -22.83
C ARG A 246 -12.85 4.68 -22.06
N SER A 247 -12.36 5.92 -21.99
CA SER A 247 -11.15 6.28 -21.25
C SER A 247 -11.32 6.03 -19.75
N ALA A 248 -12.45 6.45 -19.17
CA ALA A 248 -12.77 6.22 -17.77
C ALA A 248 -12.91 4.71 -17.45
N ARG A 249 -13.50 3.91 -18.38
CA ARG A 249 -13.56 2.46 -18.26
C ARG A 249 -12.17 1.84 -18.21
N LEU A 250 -11.28 2.25 -19.10
CA LEU A 250 -9.90 1.75 -19.11
C LEU A 250 -9.20 2.05 -17.78
N SER A 251 -9.32 3.28 -17.26
CA SER A 251 -8.76 3.66 -15.97
C SER A 251 -9.30 2.79 -14.82
N LEU A 252 -10.60 2.52 -14.81
CA LEU A 252 -11.21 1.64 -13.81
C LEU A 252 -10.69 0.21 -13.92
N LEU A 253 -10.59 -0.35 -15.12
CA LEU A 253 -10.07 -1.71 -15.34
C LEU A 253 -8.60 -1.84 -14.94
N LEU A 254 -7.79 -0.80 -15.16
CA LEU A 254 -6.39 -0.79 -14.76
C LEU A 254 -6.23 -0.83 -13.24
N ILE A 255 -7.03 -0.05 -12.49
CA ILE A 255 -6.94 -0.06 -11.03
C ILE A 255 -7.49 -1.36 -10.42
N LEU A 256 -8.51 -1.96 -11.03
CA LEU A 256 -9.02 -3.28 -10.66
C LEU A 256 -7.99 -4.39 -10.86
N SER A 257 -7.02 -4.20 -11.74
CA SER A 257 -5.92 -5.13 -12.06
C SER A 257 -6.38 -6.57 -12.33
N SER A 258 -7.63 -6.74 -12.79
CA SER A 258 -8.20 -8.05 -13.06
C SER A 258 -8.08 -8.38 -14.55
N GLN A 259 -7.27 -9.40 -14.89
CA GLN A 259 -7.13 -9.86 -16.26
C GLN A 259 -8.43 -10.38 -16.87
N GLU A 260 -9.33 -10.94 -16.06
CA GLU A 260 -10.64 -11.41 -16.51
C GLU A 260 -11.53 -10.24 -16.93
N LEU A 261 -11.57 -9.18 -16.12
CA LEU A 261 -12.35 -7.96 -16.41
C LEU A 261 -11.81 -7.18 -17.60
N ILE A 262 -10.49 -7.17 -17.80
CA ILE A 262 -9.84 -6.50 -18.95
C ILE A 262 -10.25 -7.18 -20.27
N ARG A 263 -10.40 -8.50 -20.27
CA ARG A 263 -10.82 -9.28 -21.45
C ARG A 263 -12.33 -9.22 -21.69
N ASP A 264 -13.10 -8.85 -20.71
CA ASP A 264 -14.55 -8.75 -20.80
C ASP A 264 -14.94 -7.43 -21.48
N LEU A 265 -15.52 -7.51 -22.67
CA LEU A 265 -15.95 -6.35 -23.46
C LEU A 265 -17.34 -5.85 -23.07
N ARG A 266 -18.07 -6.54 -22.17
CA ARG A 266 -19.39 -6.12 -21.73
C ARG A 266 -19.35 -4.75 -21.05
N PRO A 267 -20.39 -3.93 -21.22
CA PRO A 267 -20.47 -2.65 -20.52
C PRO A 267 -20.56 -2.90 -19.00
N ILE A 268 -19.79 -2.13 -18.24
CA ILE A 268 -19.83 -2.19 -16.78
C ILE A 268 -20.97 -1.29 -16.31
N SER A 269 -21.91 -1.85 -15.55
CA SER A 269 -22.97 -1.09 -14.89
C SER A 269 -22.60 -0.88 -13.43
N ILE A 270 -22.64 0.36 -12.98
CA ILE A 270 -22.40 0.73 -11.59
C ILE A 270 -23.68 1.32 -11.02
N ALA A 271 -24.08 0.85 -9.85
CA ALA A 271 -25.14 1.48 -9.06
C ALA A 271 -24.53 2.00 -7.75
N PRO A 272 -24.05 3.23 -7.71
CA PRO A 272 -23.50 3.78 -6.49
C PRO A 272 -24.63 4.08 -5.50
N ASN A 273 -24.32 3.90 -4.22
CA ASN A 273 -25.16 4.46 -3.16
C ASN A 273 -25.08 5.99 -3.28
N THR A 274 -26.17 6.63 -3.68
CA THR A 274 -26.22 8.07 -4.00
C THR A 274 -26.45 8.95 -2.78
N THR A 275 -26.64 8.37 -1.58
CA THR A 275 -26.81 9.17 -0.36
C THR A 275 -25.53 9.93 -0.06
N LEU A 276 -25.63 11.24 -0.05
CA LEU A 276 -24.57 12.15 0.41
C LEU A 276 -24.68 12.23 1.93
N ASP A 277 -24.04 11.29 2.61
CA ASP A 277 -23.95 11.38 4.07
C ASP A 277 -23.09 12.60 4.45
N SER A 278 -23.59 13.40 5.38
CA SER A 278 -22.84 14.53 5.89
C SER A 278 -21.65 14.02 6.70
N ILE A 279 -20.43 14.19 6.18
CA ILE A 279 -19.22 13.88 6.95
C ILE A 279 -19.17 14.84 8.14
N ALA A 280 -19.03 14.27 9.35
CA ALA A 280 -18.83 15.07 10.55
C ALA A 280 -17.52 15.86 10.43
N ILE A 281 -17.64 17.18 10.47
CA ILE A 281 -16.49 18.07 10.50
C ILE A 281 -15.91 18.03 11.92
N LEU A 282 -14.62 17.66 12.02
CA LEU A 282 -13.90 17.68 13.28
C LEU A 282 -13.38 19.08 13.59
N ASP A 283 -13.44 19.48 14.84
CA ASP A 283 -12.74 20.67 15.30
C ASP A 283 -11.21 20.44 15.34
N SER A 284 -10.44 21.52 15.48
CA SER A 284 -8.98 21.46 15.38
C SER A 284 -8.33 20.51 16.39
N LEU A 285 -8.83 20.47 17.63
CA LEU A 285 -8.25 19.60 18.66
C LEU A 285 -8.58 18.14 18.40
N THR A 286 -9.84 17.83 18.15
CA THR A 286 -10.28 16.48 17.78
C THR A 286 -9.60 15.96 16.53
N TYR A 287 -9.28 16.84 15.57
CA TYR A 287 -8.52 16.46 14.38
C TYR A 287 -7.08 16.08 14.71
N ILE A 288 -6.36 16.91 15.49
CA ILE A 288 -4.98 16.63 15.89
C ILE A 288 -4.91 15.32 16.68
N ASP A 289 -5.84 15.08 17.58
CA ASP A 289 -5.94 13.81 18.32
C ASP A 289 -6.17 12.64 17.36
N SER A 290 -7.05 12.78 16.38
CA SER A 290 -7.32 11.73 15.38
C SER A 290 -6.10 11.37 14.55
N ILE A 291 -5.37 12.35 14.00
CA ILE A 291 -4.19 12.07 13.19
C ILE A 291 -3.06 11.44 13.99
N SER A 292 -2.90 11.83 15.25
CA SER A 292 -1.85 11.29 16.12
C SER A 292 -2.00 9.79 16.40
N VAL A 293 -3.22 9.28 16.27
CA VAL A 293 -3.59 7.88 16.58
C VAL A 293 -3.84 7.06 15.32
N LEU A 294 -4.42 7.65 14.28
CA LEU A 294 -4.94 6.91 13.13
C LEU A 294 -4.18 7.14 11.82
N HIS A 295 -3.59 8.33 11.63
CA HIS A 295 -3.04 8.72 10.33
C HIS A 295 -1.69 8.03 10.06
N PRO A 296 -1.57 7.16 9.02
CA PRO A 296 -0.37 6.36 8.81
C PRO A 296 0.90 7.20 8.60
N ALA A 297 0.83 8.28 7.80
CA ALA A 297 1.97 9.13 7.53
C ALA A 297 2.50 9.84 8.79
N TYR A 298 1.60 10.27 9.69
CA TYR A 298 2.00 10.84 10.98
C TYR A 298 2.68 9.78 11.86
N LEU A 299 2.09 8.58 11.94
CA LEU A 299 2.64 7.47 12.72
C LEU A 299 4.02 7.04 12.21
N MET A 300 4.21 6.94 10.88
CA MET A 300 5.53 6.67 10.29
C MET A 300 6.59 7.69 10.72
N GLN A 301 6.25 8.98 10.66
CA GLN A 301 7.20 10.04 11.04
C GLN A 301 7.48 10.06 12.55
N ASN A 302 6.49 9.70 13.37
CA ASN A 302 6.68 9.56 14.82
C ASN A 302 7.60 8.38 15.15
N ILE A 303 7.42 7.24 14.49
CA ILE A 303 8.29 6.07 14.60
C ILE A 303 9.72 6.42 14.15
N GLU A 304 9.89 7.24 13.09
CA GLU A 304 11.21 7.72 12.67
C GLU A 304 11.92 8.51 13.78
N VAL A 305 11.18 9.33 14.54
CA VAL A 305 11.74 10.02 15.72
C VAL A 305 12.21 9.02 16.78
N GLU A 306 11.45 7.93 17.01
CA GLU A 306 11.84 6.88 17.94
C GLU A 306 13.06 6.09 17.46
N ILE A 307 13.15 5.79 16.16
CA ILE A 307 14.34 5.16 15.55
C ILE A 307 15.58 6.03 15.78
N ARG A 308 15.48 7.35 15.53
CA ARG A 308 16.60 8.27 15.76
C ARG A 308 16.99 8.37 17.24
N ASN A 309 16.02 8.39 18.16
CA ASN A 309 16.30 8.35 19.60
C ASN A 309 16.99 7.02 19.99
N THR A 310 16.53 5.90 19.47
CA THR A 310 17.12 4.58 19.76
C THR A 310 18.55 4.46 19.20
N ASN A 311 18.84 5.05 18.03
CA ASN A 311 20.18 5.15 17.49
C ASN A 311 21.08 6.03 18.36
N LEU A 312 20.57 7.14 18.87
CA LEU A 312 21.29 7.98 19.82
C LEU A 312 21.64 7.21 21.12
N ASP A 313 20.72 6.39 21.63
CA ASP A 313 20.98 5.56 22.82
C ASP A 313 22.01 4.48 22.51
N LYS A 314 22.01 3.90 21.29
CA LYS A 314 23.07 3.00 20.82
C LYS A 314 24.44 3.67 20.81
N SER A 315 24.54 4.89 20.32
CA SER A 315 25.81 5.65 20.29
C SER A 315 26.27 6.04 21.70
N LYS A 316 25.32 6.38 22.60
CA LYS A 316 25.66 6.58 24.00
C LYS A 316 26.20 5.32 24.68
N ASN A 317 25.62 4.15 24.40
CA ASN A 317 26.12 2.89 24.91
C ASN A 317 27.56 2.62 24.42
N LYS A 318 27.81 2.81 23.12
CA LYS A 318 29.16 2.66 22.55
C LYS A 318 30.21 3.60 23.16
N PHE A 319 29.79 4.74 23.64
CA PHE A 319 30.69 5.72 24.31
C PHE A 319 31.13 5.24 25.68
N LEU A 320 30.41 4.35 26.35
CA LEU A 320 30.74 3.83 27.66
C LEU A 320 32.05 3.00 27.63
N PRO A 321 32.88 3.05 28.68
CA PRO A 321 34.01 2.15 28.83
C PRO A 321 33.49 0.69 28.97
N THR A 322 34.31 -0.27 28.52
CA THR A 322 34.05 -1.67 28.74
C THR A 322 34.56 -2.07 30.13
N ILE A 323 33.71 -2.68 30.94
CA ILE A 323 34.04 -3.29 32.22
C ILE A 323 33.40 -4.65 32.26
N ASP A 324 34.21 -5.69 32.22
CA ASP A 324 33.75 -7.10 32.13
C ASP A 324 34.20 -7.87 33.33
N ILE A 325 33.29 -8.69 33.86
CA ILE A 325 33.63 -9.77 34.78
C ILE A 325 33.75 -11.05 33.95
N ILE A 326 34.91 -11.72 34.09
CA ILE A 326 35.22 -12.96 33.40
C ILE A 326 35.36 -14.03 34.45
N GLY A 327 34.71 -15.17 34.25
CA GLY A 327 34.85 -16.36 35.06
C GLY A 327 34.99 -17.58 34.20
N ASN A 328 35.96 -18.43 34.46
CA ASN A 328 36.01 -19.74 33.85
C ASN A 328 36.16 -20.86 34.89
N TYR A 329 35.54 -22.00 34.58
CA TYR A 329 35.63 -23.18 35.37
C TYR A 329 35.68 -24.42 34.48
N GLY A 330 36.60 -25.34 34.80
CA GLY A 330 36.71 -26.59 34.05
C GLY A 330 37.61 -27.59 34.68
N ILE A 331 37.78 -28.70 33.99
CA ILE A 331 38.69 -29.76 34.35
C ILE A 331 39.66 -29.99 33.21
N ARG A 332 40.90 -30.27 33.53
CA ARG A 332 41.94 -30.54 32.53
C ARG A 332 42.77 -31.77 32.86
N GLY A 333 43.26 -32.43 31.81
CA GLY A 333 44.32 -33.44 31.89
C GLY A 333 45.49 -32.99 31.01
N ARG A 334 46.70 -32.97 31.55
CA ARG A 334 47.91 -32.53 30.84
C ARG A 334 49.02 -33.55 30.95
N ASP A 335 49.66 -33.89 29.82
CA ASP A 335 50.83 -34.74 29.75
C ASP A 335 51.63 -34.49 28.44
N LYS A 336 52.74 -35.23 28.28
CA LYS A 336 53.60 -35.16 27.09
C LYS A 336 52.89 -35.66 25.80
N ASP A 337 51.96 -36.57 25.93
CA ASP A 337 51.18 -37.13 24.82
C ASP A 337 49.68 -37.10 25.08
N ALA A 338 48.88 -37.12 23.99
CA ALA A 338 47.42 -36.99 24.04
C ALA A 338 46.74 -38.18 24.74
N GLU A 339 47.31 -39.41 24.63
CA GLU A 339 46.73 -40.60 25.24
C GLU A 339 46.88 -40.59 26.76
N THR A 340 48.05 -40.18 27.23
CA THR A 340 48.32 -40.06 28.68
C THR A 340 47.57 -38.89 29.29
N ALA A 341 47.44 -37.73 28.55
CA ALA A 341 46.61 -36.63 28.94
C ALA A 341 45.12 -37.05 29.07
N LEU A 342 44.60 -37.88 28.14
CA LEU A 342 43.24 -38.43 28.19
C LEU A 342 43.06 -39.40 29.38
N ARG A 343 44.04 -40.23 29.68
CA ARG A 343 43.99 -41.10 30.86
C ARG A 343 43.95 -40.30 32.16
N LYS A 344 44.76 -39.24 32.27
CA LYS A 344 44.75 -38.35 33.44
C LYS A 344 43.40 -37.59 33.52
N PHE A 345 42.85 -37.11 32.40
CA PHE A 345 41.56 -36.47 32.35
C PHE A 345 40.42 -37.37 32.84
N ARG A 346 40.43 -38.66 32.47
CA ARG A 346 39.42 -39.64 32.90
C ARG A 346 39.60 -40.09 34.39
N SER A 347 40.77 -39.96 34.91
CA SER A 347 41.07 -40.39 36.32
C SER A 347 40.64 -39.27 37.28
N SER A 348 39.70 -39.55 38.19
CA SER A 348 39.22 -38.59 39.19
C SER A 348 40.32 -38.06 40.10
N SER A 349 41.34 -38.88 40.37
CA SER A 349 42.46 -38.50 41.26
C SER A 349 43.60 -37.71 40.56
N LYS A 350 43.65 -37.75 39.22
CA LYS A 350 44.75 -37.17 38.43
C LYS A 350 44.31 -35.98 37.58
N ARG A 351 43.00 -35.77 37.45
CA ARG A 351 42.46 -34.56 36.75
C ARG A 351 42.64 -33.33 37.62
N GLN A 352 42.93 -32.19 36.99
CA GLN A 352 43.07 -30.91 37.65
C GLN A 352 41.80 -30.07 37.42
N SER A 353 41.24 -29.49 38.48
CA SER A 353 40.24 -28.47 38.35
C SER A 353 40.94 -27.15 38.04
N VAL A 354 40.36 -26.38 37.11
CA VAL A 354 40.80 -25.06 36.74
C VAL A 354 39.67 -24.08 37.08
N PHE A 355 40.03 -23.10 37.87
CA PHE A 355 39.10 -22.02 38.18
C PHE A 355 39.89 -20.72 38.01
N ALA A 356 39.35 -19.78 37.23
CA ALA A 356 39.89 -18.45 37.08
C ALA A 356 38.77 -17.43 37.07
N TYR A 357 39.04 -16.27 37.62
CA TYR A 357 38.17 -15.10 37.56
C TYR A 357 39.00 -13.85 37.39
N GLY A 358 38.41 -12.85 36.75
CA GLY A 358 39.10 -11.58 36.50
C GLY A 358 38.13 -10.46 36.17
N VAL A 359 38.67 -9.30 36.16
CA VAL A 359 37.98 -8.09 35.66
C VAL A 359 38.84 -7.53 34.54
N GLU A 360 38.21 -7.29 33.42
CA GLU A 360 38.79 -6.62 32.25
C GLU A 360 38.22 -5.23 32.15
N ILE A 361 39.07 -4.21 32.00
CA ILE A 361 38.67 -2.82 31.88
C ILE A 361 39.34 -2.26 30.64
N ASP A 362 38.52 -1.73 29.70
CA ASP A 362 39.03 -1.01 28.52
C ASP A 362 38.43 0.39 28.50
N ILE A 363 39.28 1.41 28.61
CA ILE A 363 38.92 2.80 28.65
C ILE A 363 39.68 3.55 27.54
N PRO A 364 38.99 4.16 26.57
CA PRO A 364 39.61 4.96 25.53
C PRO A 364 40.34 6.16 26.13
N LEU A 365 41.65 6.25 25.95
CA LEU A 365 42.49 7.29 26.59
C LEU A 365 42.24 8.69 26.04
N PHE A 366 41.82 8.83 24.79
CA PHE A 366 41.61 10.12 24.09
C PHE A 366 40.14 10.47 23.93
N ALA A 367 39.36 10.34 25.00
CA ALA A 367 37.97 10.78 25.10
C ALA A 367 37.03 10.22 24.04
N ASN A 368 37.34 9.06 23.46
CA ASN A 368 36.50 8.34 22.48
C ASN A 368 35.93 9.31 21.41
N LEU A 369 36.84 9.94 20.65
CA LEU A 369 36.55 11.07 19.78
C LEU A 369 35.48 10.71 18.72
N GLU A 370 35.57 9.50 18.14
CA GLU A 370 34.62 8.99 17.15
C GLU A 370 33.21 8.95 17.71
N GLU A 371 33.03 8.29 18.85
CA GLU A 371 31.70 8.10 19.46
C GLU A 371 31.12 9.43 19.98
N ARG A 372 31.98 10.36 20.41
CA ARG A 372 31.55 11.70 20.80
C ARG A 372 30.96 12.49 19.63
N HIS A 373 31.57 12.41 18.44
CA HIS A 373 31.06 13.06 17.24
C HIS A 373 29.84 12.34 16.72
N GLN A 374 29.77 11.00 16.82
CA GLN A 374 28.58 10.23 16.47
C GLN A 374 27.39 10.63 17.34
N ILE A 375 27.56 10.77 18.65
CA ILE A 375 26.48 11.25 19.55
C ILE A 375 26.02 12.65 19.14
N ALA A 376 26.93 13.55 18.76
CA ALA A 376 26.56 14.88 18.29
C ALA A 376 25.77 14.85 16.99
N ALA A 377 26.15 13.98 16.04
CA ALA A 377 25.46 13.74 14.79
C ALA A 377 24.05 13.15 15.03
N ASP A 378 23.94 12.17 15.94
CA ASP A 378 22.64 11.55 16.24
C ASP A 378 21.70 12.52 16.97
N LYS A 379 22.21 13.38 17.87
CA LYS A 379 21.42 14.48 18.46
C LYS A 379 20.87 15.42 17.38
N ALA A 380 21.68 15.74 16.37
CA ALA A 380 21.25 16.58 15.25
C ALA A 380 20.18 15.86 14.42
N SER A 381 20.35 14.55 14.17
CA SER A 381 19.36 13.70 13.48
C SER A 381 18.01 13.64 14.21
N VAL A 382 18.02 13.49 15.54
CA VAL A 382 16.81 13.54 16.37
C VAL A 382 16.09 14.88 16.23
N ARG A 383 16.85 16.00 16.31
CA ARG A 383 16.25 17.34 16.13
C ARG A 383 15.64 17.50 14.74
N SER A 384 16.32 17.06 13.70
CA SER A 384 15.81 17.08 12.32
C SER A 384 14.53 16.26 12.18
N ALA A 385 14.48 15.04 12.73
CA ALA A 385 13.28 14.18 12.68
C ALA A 385 12.10 14.80 13.42
N ARG A 386 12.31 15.42 14.59
CA ARG A 386 11.27 16.15 15.33
C ARG A 386 10.74 17.35 14.55
N SER A 387 11.63 18.14 13.94
CA SER A 387 11.21 19.28 13.10
C SER A 387 10.38 18.82 11.91
N ARG A 388 10.73 17.68 11.28
CA ARG A 388 9.94 17.09 10.19
C ARG A 388 8.55 16.63 10.67
N LEU A 389 8.46 16.05 11.88
CA LEU A 389 7.19 15.65 12.47
C LEU A 389 6.28 16.87 12.70
N THR A 390 6.81 17.95 13.27
CA THR A 390 6.05 19.19 13.49
C THR A 390 5.60 19.81 12.16
N LEU A 391 6.48 19.83 11.15
CA LEU A 391 6.12 20.32 9.81
C LEU A 391 5.03 19.47 9.16
N LEU A 392 5.14 18.15 9.27
CA LEU A 392 4.12 17.23 8.73
C LEU A 392 2.77 17.43 9.42
N GLN A 393 2.76 17.57 10.74
CA GLN A 393 1.53 17.85 11.50
C GLN A 393 0.87 19.16 11.01
N GLY A 394 1.65 20.21 10.81
CA GLY A 394 1.15 21.47 10.25
C GLY A 394 0.60 21.32 8.83
N LYS A 395 1.28 20.57 7.97
CA LYS A 395 0.82 20.31 6.59
C LYS A 395 -0.50 19.55 6.58
N LEU A 396 -0.63 18.47 7.35
CA LEU A 396 -1.85 17.67 7.43
C LEU A 396 -3.02 18.52 7.95
N TYR A 397 -2.79 19.37 8.94
CA TYR A 397 -3.80 20.27 9.46
C TYR A 397 -4.28 21.29 8.41
N GLU A 398 -3.36 21.94 7.69
CA GLU A 398 -3.71 22.90 6.63
C GLU A 398 -4.43 22.22 5.46
N GLU A 399 -3.98 21.04 5.05
CA GLU A 399 -4.65 20.23 4.02
C GLU A 399 -6.09 19.92 4.43
N TYR A 400 -6.30 19.43 5.65
CA TYR A 400 -7.64 19.16 6.17
C TYR A 400 -8.53 20.41 6.18
N ARG A 401 -7.99 21.56 6.59
CA ARG A 401 -8.71 22.83 6.62
C ARG A 401 -9.13 23.29 5.22
N ILE A 402 -8.23 23.16 4.24
CA ILE A 402 -8.51 23.47 2.84
C ILE A 402 -9.61 22.55 2.29
N LEU A 403 -9.53 21.27 2.56
CA LEU A 403 -10.54 20.28 2.15
C LEU A 403 -11.91 20.58 2.77
N GLN A 404 -11.97 20.95 4.07
CA GLN A 404 -13.21 21.35 4.73
C GLN A 404 -13.85 22.56 4.06
N GLN A 405 -13.07 23.60 3.80
CA GLN A 405 -13.57 24.81 3.12
C GLN A 405 -14.10 24.46 1.73
N ARG A 406 -13.33 23.67 0.97
CA ARG A 406 -13.73 23.25 -0.38
C ARG A 406 -15.00 22.39 -0.38
N ALA A 407 -15.15 21.49 0.59
CA ALA A 407 -16.37 20.68 0.73
C ALA A 407 -17.60 21.56 1.04
N TRP A 408 -17.45 22.58 1.88
CA TRP A 408 -18.53 23.55 2.15
C TRP A 408 -18.92 24.34 0.89
N GLU A 409 -17.95 24.86 0.14
CA GLU A 409 -18.17 25.58 -1.10
C GLU A 409 -18.90 24.71 -2.13
N LEU A 410 -18.45 23.49 -2.34
CA LEU A 410 -19.05 22.56 -3.29
C LEU A 410 -20.47 22.14 -2.91
N ARG A 411 -20.77 21.97 -1.60
CA ARG A 411 -22.14 21.68 -1.14
C ARG A 411 -23.09 22.82 -1.47
N ASN A 412 -22.63 24.06 -1.33
CA ASN A 412 -23.40 25.22 -1.72
C ASN A 412 -23.59 25.32 -3.25
N GLN A 413 -22.52 25.11 -4.03
CA GLN A 413 -22.58 25.06 -5.48
C GLN A 413 -23.49 23.94 -6.00
N TRP A 414 -23.45 22.78 -5.36
CA TRP A 414 -24.33 21.65 -5.71
C TRP A 414 -25.81 22.02 -5.54
N LYS A 415 -26.22 22.61 -4.40
CA LYS A 415 -27.60 23.07 -4.18
C LYS A 415 -28.05 24.11 -5.21
N LEU A 416 -27.18 25.07 -5.53
CA LEU A 416 -27.46 26.07 -6.55
C LEU A 416 -27.59 25.45 -7.95
N SER A 417 -26.72 24.52 -8.29
CA SER A 417 -26.77 23.84 -9.59
C SER A 417 -28.00 22.95 -9.74
N GLU A 418 -28.46 22.29 -8.65
CA GLU A 418 -29.71 21.53 -8.63
C GLU A 418 -30.91 22.40 -8.95
N SER A 419 -31.00 23.59 -8.33
CA SER A 419 -32.05 24.56 -8.59
C SER A 419 -32.00 25.08 -10.02
N ALA A 420 -30.81 25.32 -10.59
CA ALA A 420 -30.64 25.76 -11.97
C ALA A 420 -31.10 24.68 -12.97
N VAL A 421 -30.78 23.39 -12.73
CA VAL A 421 -31.27 22.27 -13.57
C VAL A 421 -32.80 22.24 -13.56
N ALA A 422 -33.43 22.30 -12.39
CA ALA A 422 -34.87 22.27 -12.25
C ALA A 422 -35.57 23.46 -12.97
N TYR A 423 -34.94 24.64 -12.92
CA TYR A 423 -35.43 25.82 -13.64
C TYR A 423 -35.38 25.60 -15.16
N HIS A 424 -34.22 25.26 -15.71
CA HIS A 424 -34.05 25.07 -17.15
C HIS A 424 -34.86 23.90 -17.71
N GLU A 425 -35.08 22.83 -16.92
CA GLU A 425 -35.99 21.73 -17.31
C GLU A 425 -37.45 22.22 -17.45
N SER A 426 -37.89 23.06 -16.51
CA SER A 426 -39.24 23.64 -16.59
C SER A 426 -39.40 24.62 -17.74
N GLU A 427 -38.40 25.44 -17.96
CA GLU A 427 -38.35 26.43 -19.04
C GLU A 427 -38.39 25.75 -20.41
N LEU A 428 -37.58 24.79 -20.66
CA LEU A 428 -37.56 24.02 -21.90
C LEU A 428 -38.89 23.30 -22.15
N LYS A 429 -39.49 22.74 -21.11
CA LYS A 429 -40.82 22.10 -21.21
C LYS A 429 -41.93 23.07 -21.63
N GLU A 430 -41.92 24.27 -21.08
CA GLU A 430 -42.91 25.29 -21.45
C GLU A 430 -42.67 25.81 -22.88
N GLU A 431 -41.41 25.92 -23.31
CA GLU A 431 -41.09 26.36 -24.64
C GLU A 431 -41.49 25.35 -25.72
N PHE A 432 -41.34 24.04 -25.44
CA PHE A 432 -41.91 23.03 -26.35
C PHE A 432 -43.41 23.15 -26.51
N LYS A 433 -44.19 23.46 -25.46
CA LYS A 433 -45.62 23.72 -25.57
C LYS A 433 -45.95 24.95 -26.45
N LYS A 434 -45.17 26.00 -26.31
CA LYS A 434 -45.32 27.20 -27.16
C LYS A 434 -45.00 26.88 -28.61
N MET A 435 -44.02 26.04 -28.87
CA MET A 435 -43.67 25.63 -30.22
C MET A 435 -44.77 24.78 -30.86
N GLU A 436 -45.42 23.89 -30.13
CA GLU A 436 -46.59 23.13 -30.60
C GLU A 436 -47.75 24.04 -31.01
N LEU A 437 -47.91 25.20 -30.30
CA LEU A 437 -48.90 26.22 -30.59
C LEU A 437 -48.47 27.21 -31.69
N GLY A 438 -47.29 26.99 -32.30
CA GLY A 438 -46.73 27.89 -33.31
C GLY A 438 -46.26 29.26 -32.79
N LYS A 439 -46.03 29.39 -31.47
CA LYS A 439 -45.61 30.63 -30.78
C LYS A 439 -44.11 30.66 -30.47
N SER A 440 -43.35 29.70 -30.92
CA SER A 440 -41.89 29.60 -30.75
C SER A 440 -41.22 29.06 -32.00
N ASN A 441 -39.89 29.06 -32.03
CA ASN A 441 -39.09 28.54 -33.13
C ASN A 441 -37.99 27.61 -32.62
N TYR A 442 -37.39 26.82 -33.53
CA TYR A 442 -36.35 25.83 -33.17
C TYR A 442 -35.12 26.47 -32.55
N HIS A 443 -34.74 27.68 -32.92
CA HIS A 443 -33.57 28.35 -32.39
C HIS A 443 -33.68 28.55 -30.86
N ILE A 444 -34.84 29.02 -30.40
CA ILE A 444 -35.09 29.19 -28.95
C ILE A 444 -35.07 27.86 -28.22
N ILE A 445 -35.62 26.80 -28.81
CA ILE A 445 -35.57 25.45 -28.21
C ILE A 445 -34.11 25.00 -28.06
N PHE A 446 -33.26 25.15 -29.09
CA PHE A 446 -31.86 24.77 -29.03
C PHE A 446 -31.07 25.60 -28.01
N GLU A 447 -31.36 26.90 -27.90
CA GLU A 447 -30.72 27.75 -26.89
C GLU A 447 -31.07 27.28 -25.47
N MET A 448 -32.37 27.04 -25.17
CA MET A 448 -32.79 26.56 -23.86
C MET A 448 -32.28 25.13 -23.55
N GLU A 449 -32.17 24.28 -24.57
CA GLU A 449 -31.57 22.97 -24.41
C GLU A 449 -30.08 23.04 -24.09
N ASP A 450 -29.36 24.02 -24.71
CA ASP A 450 -27.95 24.24 -24.40
C ASP A 450 -27.76 24.76 -22.97
N ASP A 451 -28.62 25.65 -22.51
CA ASP A 451 -28.61 26.14 -21.12
C ASP A 451 -28.87 24.99 -20.12
N LEU A 452 -29.85 24.15 -20.42
CA LEU A 452 -30.14 22.94 -19.61
C LEU A 452 -28.93 22.00 -19.59
N ARG A 453 -28.33 21.70 -20.74
CA ARG A 453 -27.17 20.86 -20.87
C ARG A 453 -25.98 21.38 -20.04
N GLN A 454 -25.71 22.69 -20.12
CA GLN A 454 -24.66 23.33 -19.33
C GLN A 454 -24.95 23.28 -17.82
N ALA A 455 -26.22 23.48 -17.43
CA ALA A 455 -26.63 23.35 -16.03
C ALA A 455 -26.45 21.90 -15.52
N GLN A 456 -26.85 20.91 -16.30
CA GLN A 456 -26.68 19.48 -15.99
C GLN A 456 -25.19 19.10 -15.89
N GLN A 457 -24.33 19.57 -16.81
CA GLN A 457 -22.89 19.32 -16.74
C GLN A 457 -22.27 19.92 -15.48
N ARG A 458 -22.63 21.16 -15.12
CA ARG A 458 -22.15 21.81 -13.87
C ARG A 458 -22.62 21.04 -12.65
N HIS A 459 -23.87 20.59 -12.62
CA HIS A 459 -24.43 19.80 -11.52
C HIS A 459 -23.67 18.48 -11.34
N LEU A 460 -23.46 17.73 -12.42
CA LEU A 460 -22.68 16.48 -12.37
C LEU A 460 -21.24 16.70 -11.92
N GLU A 461 -20.58 17.75 -12.41
CA GLU A 461 -19.21 18.05 -11.99
C GLU A 461 -19.14 18.42 -10.51
N CYS A 462 -20.09 19.20 -9.98
CA CYS A 462 -20.18 19.49 -8.55
C CYS A 462 -20.38 18.21 -7.73
N MET A 463 -21.26 17.30 -8.15
CA MET A 463 -21.48 16.02 -7.49
C MET A 463 -20.21 15.17 -7.47
N LYS A 464 -19.52 15.08 -8.61
CA LYS A 464 -18.25 14.35 -8.73
C LYS A 464 -17.20 14.90 -7.77
N GLN A 465 -16.96 16.19 -7.82
CA GLN A 465 -16.01 16.89 -6.96
C GLN A 465 -16.34 16.68 -5.47
N LEU A 466 -17.61 16.71 -5.12
CA LEU A 466 -18.06 16.50 -3.76
C LEU A 466 -17.74 15.10 -3.27
N ARG A 467 -17.98 14.07 -4.09
CA ARG A 467 -17.62 12.66 -3.75
C ARG A 467 -16.12 12.48 -3.55
N ILE A 468 -15.31 13.07 -4.42
CA ILE A 468 -13.85 13.02 -4.33
C ILE A 468 -13.37 13.69 -3.04
N ILE A 469 -13.88 14.88 -2.72
CA ILE A 469 -13.48 15.60 -1.49
C ILE A 469 -13.93 14.87 -0.24
N ASP A 470 -15.08 14.24 -0.23
CA ASP A 470 -15.55 13.45 0.89
C ASP A 470 -14.56 12.31 1.22
N VAL A 471 -14.09 11.58 0.21
CA VAL A 471 -13.07 10.53 0.39
C VAL A 471 -11.76 11.12 0.94
N ARG A 472 -11.30 12.25 0.38
CA ARG A 472 -10.09 12.93 0.84
C ARG A 472 -10.18 13.44 2.26
N LEU A 473 -11.32 13.99 2.66
CA LEU A 473 -11.57 14.39 4.04
C LEU A 473 -11.48 13.21 5.02
N ILE A 474 -12.07 12.07 4.65
CA ILE A 474 -12.01 10.85 5.46
C ILE A 474 -10.56 10.36 5.56
N ARG A 475 -9.82 10.34 4.44
CA ARG A 475 -8.40 9.98 4.44
C ARG A 475 -7.56 10.92 5.31
N ALA A 476 -7.77 12.23 5.19
CA ALA A 476 -7.05 13.22 5.97
C ALA A 476 -7.25 13.06 7.48
N THR A 477 -8.35 12.44 7.94
CA THR A 477 -8.55 12.06 9.35
C THR A 477 -7.91 10.73 9.72
N GLY A 478 -7.34 9.99 8.79
CA GLY A 478 -6.80 8.64 8.98
C GLY A 478 -7.86 7.54 9.12
N LYS A 479 -9.15 7.84 8.84
CA LYS A 479 -10.28 6.91 9.06
C LYS A 479 -10.71 6.14 7.80
N LEU A 480 -10.07 6.37 6.65
CA LEU A 480 -10.53 5.82 5.38
C LEU A 480 -10.59 4.29 5.39
N LEU A 481 -9.55 3.63 5.89
CA LEU A 481 -9.50 2.17 5.98
C LEU A 481 -10.50 1.62 7.01
N LEU A 482 -10.68 2.32 8.11
CA LEU A 482 -11.60 1.96 9.18
C LEU A 482 -13.07 2.00 8.71
N GLN A 483 -13.47 3.05 7.99
CA GLN A 483 -14.82 3.20 7.46
C GLN A 483 -15.15 2.17 6.38
N ASN A 484 -14.17 1.73 5.61
CA ASN A 484 -14.34 0.69 4.59
C ASN A 484 -14.16 -0.74 5.14
N GLY A 485 -14.11 -0.91 6.48
CA GLY A 485 -14.02 -2.23 7.12
C GLY A 485 -12.70 -2.97 6.89
N LEU A 486 -11.67 -2.26 6.44
CA LEU A 486 -10.32 -2.82 6.22
C LEU A 486 -9.48 -2.82 7.49
N GLU A 487 -9.83 -1.98 8.44
CA GLU A 487 -9.22 -1.88 9.76
C GLU A 487 -10.25 -2.01 10.88
N SER A 488 -9.77 -2.39 12.04
CA SER A 488 -10.53 -2.34 13.29
C SER A 488 -9.64 -1.74 14.39
N TRP A 489 -10.25 -0.94 15.23
CA TRP A 489 -9.63 -0.38 16.42
C TRP A 489 -10.06 -1.20 17.66
N LYS A 490 -9.11 -1.91 18.29
CA LYS A 490 -9.36 -2.68 19.51
C LYS A 490 -8.22 -2.49 20.50
N ASP A 491 -8.55 -2.24 21.75
CA ASP A 491 -7.59 -2.13 22.86
C ASP A 491 -6.42 -1.17 22.59
N GLY A 492 -6.70 -0.05 21.93
CA GLY A 492 -5.68 0.94 21.61
C GLY A 492 -4.76 0.55 20.46
N LYS A 493 -5.07 -0.53 19.72
CA LYS A 493 -4.30 -1.01 18.59
C LYS A 493 -5.13 -1.04 17.31
N ILE A 494 -4.48 -0.72 16.21
CA ILE A 494 -5.03 -0.86 14.86
C ILE A 494 -4.70 -2.27 14.38
N THR A 495 -5.71 -2.96 13.90
CA THR A 495 -5.55 -4.27 13.26
C THR A 495 -6.21 -4.27 11.90
N LEU A 496 -5.47 -4.70 10.89
CA LEU A 496 -6.01 -4.91 9.55
C LEU A 496 -6.91 -6.14 9.50
N ARG A 497 -7.82 -6.18 8.54
CA ARG A 497 -8.65 -7.35 8.22
C ARG A 497 -7.76 -8.55 7.93
N LYS A 498 -8.15 -9.74 8.38
CA LYS A 498 -7.28 -10.94 8.38
C LYS A 498 -6.77 -11.31 6.98
N ASP A 499 -7.59 -11.17 5.95
CA ASP A 499 -7.22 -11.46 4.56
C ASP A 499 -6.13 -10.51 3.99
N LEU A 500 -5.94 -9.34 4.61
CA LEU A 500 -4.84 -8.42 4.29
C LEU A 500 -3.51 -8.81 4.96
N LEU A 501 -3.55 -9.69 5.96
CA LEU A 501 -2.38 -10.12 6.75
C LEU A 501 -1.93 -11.54 6.40
N SER A 502 -2.84 -12.41 5.92
CA SER A 502 -2.53 -13.79 5.52
C SER A 502 -2.10 -13.87 4.05
N ASP A 503 -1.30 -14.88 3.73
CA ASP A 503 -0.94 -15.24 2.36
C ASP A 503 -2.14 -15.68 1.53
#